data_619a362c07c484a88b832eafbfba5e1d
#
_entry.id   619a362c07c484a88b832eafbfba5e1d
#
_cell.length_a   1.000
_cell.length_b   1.000
_cell.length_c   1.000
_cell.angle_alpha   90.00
_cell.angle_beta   90.00
_cell.angle_gamma   90.00
#
_symmetry.space_group_name_H-M   'P 1'
#
loop_
_entity.id
_entity.type
_entity.pdbx_description
1 polymer ?
#
loop_
_entity_poly.entity_id
_entity_poly.type
_entity_poly.pdbx_seq_one_letter_code
_entity_poly.pdbx_strand_id
1 'polypeptide(L)'
;AMAVVYDKEELVEYFREQVPEKPEHPILIDKFLEHAVEVDVDALSDGKEVYVAGIMEHIEEAGIHSGDSACVLPSFSLSYDHVALIAAQAEALARELKVVGLMNIQFAIKGDDLYILEVNPRASRTAPFVSKATGVPLPYMATQVMLGKTLDELDPWSMRRGGFTCVKEAVLPFQRFPGVDIILGPEMHSTGEVMGMGSDF
;
A
#
# COMPACT_ATOMS: atom_id res chain seq x y z
N ALA A 1 1.94 -17.91 -8.17
CA ALA A 1 0.47 -17.77 -8.28
C ALA A 1 -0.13 -17.69 -6.88
N MET A 2 -1.16 -16.87 -6.70
CA MET A 2 -1.97 -16.76 -5.48
C MET A 2 -3.40 -17.17 -5.81
N ALA A 3 -4.07 -17.83 -4.86
CA ALA A 3 -5.47 -18.21 -4.99
C ALA A 3 -6.19 -18.06 -3.66
N VAL A 4 -7.45 -17.67 -3.72
CA VAL A 4 -8.37 -17.73 -2.58
C VAL A 4 -9.04 -19.10 -2.61
N VAL A 5 -9.01 -19.82 -1.48
CA VAL A 5 -9.66 -21.11 -1.28
C VAL A 5 -10.65 -21.02 -0.13
N TYR A 6 -11.83 -21.59 -0.29
CA TYR A 6 -12.93 -21.40 0.66
C TYR A 6 -13.06 -22.55 1.66
N ASP A 7 -12.51 -23.71 1.31
CA ASP A 7 -12.56 -24.88 2.19
C ASP A 7 -11.30 -25.75 2.06
N LYS A 8 -11.26 -26.82 2.84
CA LYS A 8 -10.13 -27.73 2.88
C LYS A 8 -10.00 -28.56 1.59
N GLU A 9 -11.10 -28.87 0.96
CA GLU A 9 -11.16 -29.66 -0.27
C GLU A 9 -10.53 -28.87 -1.41
N GLU A 10 -10.90 -27.63 -1.59
CA GLU A 10 -10.30 -26.69 -2.57
C GLU A 10 -8.80 -26.47 -2.31
N LEU A 11 -8.42 -26.33 -1.04
CA LEU A 11 -7.00 -26.21 -0.67
C LEU A 11 -6.19 -27.43 -1.12
N VAL A 12 -6.72 -28.64 -0.87
CA VAL A 12 -6.06 -29.89 -1.27
C VAL A 12 -5.96 -30.01 -2.80
N GLU A 13 -7.02 -29.60 -3.52
CA GLU A 13 -7.02 -29.61 -4.98
C GLU A 13 -5.98 -28.62 -5.54
N TYR A 14 -5.94 -27.38 -5.02
CA TYR A 14 -4.93 -26.41 -5.38
C TYR A 14 -3.51 -26.93 -5.19
N PHE A 15 -3.24 -27.59 -4.06
CA PHE A 15 -1.93 -28.19 -3.81
C PHE A 15 -1.58 -29.28 -4.81
N ARG A 16 -2.54 -30.10 -5.22
CA ARG A 16 -2.31 -31.19 -6.20
C ARG A 16 -2.00 -30.66 -7.60
N GLU A 17 -2.68 -29.57 -7.98
CA GLU A 17 -2.60 -29.04 -9.35
C GLU A 17 -1.50 -28.02 -9.55
N GLN A 18 -1.28 -27.13 -8.56
CA GLN A 18 -0.45 -25.96 -8.72
C GLN A 18 0.87 -26.02 -7.97
N VAL A 19 0.99 -26.91 -6.98
CA VAL A 19 2.18 -26.99 -6.14
C VAL A 19 3.03 -28.19 -6.53
N PRO A 20 4.34 -27.99 -6.84
CA PRO A 20 5.25 -29.12 -7.08
C PRO A 20 5.33 -30.04 -5.85
N GLU A 21 5.55 -31.36 -6.06
CA GLU A 21 5.72 -32.33 -4.96
C GLU A 21 6.81 -31.93 -3.96
N LYS A 22 7.82 -31.20 -4.42
CA LYS A 22 8.90 -30.63 -3.60
C LYS A 22 9.05 -29.15 -3.92
N PRO A 23 8.29 -28.26 -3.26
CA PRO A 23 8.42 -26.83 -3.48
C PRO A 23 9.80 -26.36 -3.01
N GLU A 24 10.44 -25.49 -3.80
CA GLU A 24 11.75 -24.90 -3.47
C GLU A 24 11.65 -23.95 -2.26
N HIS A 25 10.48 -23.37 -2.05
CA HIS A 25 10.19 -22.42 -0.97
C HIS A 25 8.95 -22.82 -0.18
N PRO A 26 8.86 -22.41 1.09
CA PRO A 26 7.65 -22.59 1.90
C PRO A 26 6.43 -21.93 1.22
N ILE A 27 5.27 -22.57 1.38
CA ILE A 27 4.00 -22.03 0.92
C ILE A 27 3.36 -21.29 2.10
N LEU A 28 3.01 -20.05 1.86
CA LEU A 28 2.29 -19.24 2.83
C LEU A 28 0.78 -19.46 2.67
N ILE A 29 0.10 -19.69 3.77
CA ILE A 29 -1.36 -19.80 3.84
C ILE A 29 -1.84 -18.80 4.88
N ASP A 30 -2.56 -17.78 4.42
CA ASP A 30 -3.11 -16.73 5.27
C ASP A 30 -4.62 -16.82 5.36
N LYS A 31 -5.16 -16.31 6.46
CA LYS A 31 -6.59 -16.12 6.59
C LYS A 31 -7.03 -14.96 5.70
N PHE A 32 -7.93 -15.23 4.75
CA PHE A 32 -8.55 -14.19 3.94
C PHE A 32 -9.47 -13.31 4.78
N LEU A 33 -9.34 -12.00 4.64
CA LEU A 33 -10.13 -11.01 5.37
C LEU A 33 -11.24 -10.46 4.46
N GLU A 34 -12.35 -11.20 4.36
CA GLU A 34 -13.52 -10.76 3.59
C GLU A 34 -14.06 -9.42 4.09
N HIS A 35 -14.42 -8.53 3.18
CA HIS A 35 -15.00 -7.20 3.45
C HIS A 35 -14.10 -6.32 4.36
N ALA A 36 -12.81 -6.51 4.32
CA ALA A 36 -11.88 -5.61 4.99
C ALA A 36 -11.59 -4.39 4.10
N VAL A 37 -11.37 -3.24 4.73
CA VAL A 37 -10.89 -2.03 4.06
C VAL A 37 -9.37 -2.10 4.00
N GLU A 38 -8.81 -2.04 2.81
CA GLU A 38 -7.36 -1.93 2.65
C GLU A 38 -6.88 -0.49 2.68
N VAL A 39 -5.67 -0.32 3.24
CA VAL A 39 -5.04 0.98 3.40
C VAL A 39 -3.56 0.87 3.06
N ASP A 40 -3.11 1.67 2.09
CA ASP A 40 -1.69 1.85 1.80
C ASP A 40 -1.14 3.05 2.56
N VAL A 41 0.04 2.89 3.13
CA VAL A 41 0.75 3.97 3.82
C VAL A 41 2.13 4.16 3.22
N ASP A 42 2.44 5.36 2.78
CA ASP A 42 3.80 5.75 2.42
C ASP A 42 4.43 6.61 3.52
N ALA A 43 5.60 6.22 3.96
CA ALA A 43 6.38 6.91 4.97
C ALA A 43 7.81 7.14 4.52
N LEU A 44 8.44 8.18 5.08
CA LEU A 44 9.84 8.52 4.91
C LEU A 44 10.52 8.52 6.27
N SER A 45 11.67 7.86 6.40
CA SER A 45 12.43 7.79 7.65
C SER A 45 13.90 8.11 7.40
N ASP A 46 14.52 8.82 8.35
CA ASP A 46 15.97 9.04 8.39
C ASP A 46 16.71 8.11 9.37
N GLY A 47 15.98 7.10 9.88
CA GLY A 47 16.45 6.16 10.90
C GLY A 47 16.22 6.62 12.34
N LYS A 48 15.72 7.85 12.55
CA LYS A 48 15.34 8.41 13.85
C LYS A 48 13.92 8.94 13.83
N GLU A 49 13.70 9.93 12.97
CA GLU A 49 12.40 10.52 12.74
C GLU A 49 11.69 9.82 11.58
N VAL A 50 10.37 9.84 11.63
CA VAL A 50 9.50 9.24 10.61
C VAL A 50 8.43 10.24 10.20
N TYR A 51 8.32 10.48 8.92
CA TYR A 51 7.26 11.27 8.31
C TYR A 51 6.27 10.35 7.61
N VAL A 52 5.05 10.22 8.14
CA VAL A 52 3.94 9.52 7.47
C VAL A 52 3.38 10.44 6.40
N ALA A 53 3.76 10.19 5.16
CA ALA A 53 3.48 11.07 4.05
C ALA A 53 2.02 10.98 3.59
N GLY A 54 1.44 9.78 3.59
CA GLY A 54 0.06 9.57 3.19
C GLY A 54 -0.50 8.26 3.70
N ILE A 55 -1.75 8.30 4.12
CA ILE A 55 -2.59 7.14 4.45
C ILE A 55 -3.70 7.13 3.41
N MET A 56 -3.62 6.18 2.49
CA MET A 56 -4.49 6.05 1.33
C MET A 56 -5.48 4.92 1.56
N GLU A 57 -6.75 5.21 1.43
CA GLU A 57 -7.81 4.21 1.53
C GLU A 57 -8.16 3.66 0.15
N HIS A 58 -8.24 2.33 0.03
CA HIS A 58 -8.68 1.68 -1.19
C HIS A 58 -10.19 1.80 -1.36
N ILE A 59 -10.64 1.96 -2.61
CA ILE A 59 -12.07 1.94 -2.96
C ILE A 59 -12.57 0.51 -3.06
N GLU A 60 -11.75 -0.38 -3.63
CA GLU A 60 -12.04 -1.80 -3.71
C GLU A 60 -11.83 -2.48 -2.35
N GLU A 61 -12.63 -3.53 -2.12
CA GLU A 61 -12.45 -4.38 -0.93
C GLU A 61 -11.13 -5.16 -0.98
N ALA A 62 -10.67 -5.61 0.19
CA ALA A 62 -9.47 -6.43 0.34
C ALA A 62 -9.50 -7.69 -0.54
N GLY A 63 -8.34 -8.02 -1.10
CA GLY A 63 -8.14 -9.16 -1.99
C GLY A 63 -7.82 -8.78 -3.43
N ILE A 64 -7.92 -7.50 -3.78
CA ILE A 64 -7.40 -6.96 -5.03
C ILE A 64 -6.00 -6.39 -4.77
N HIS A 65 -5.06 -6.68 -5.66
CA HIS A 65 -3.68 -6.17 -5.53
C HIS A 65 -3.67 -4.64 -5.42
N SER A 66 -2.95 -4.08 -4.47
CA SER A 66 -2.90 -2.64 -4.19
C SER A 66 -2.53 -1.78 -5.42
N GLY A 67 -1.70 -2.31 -6.32
CA GLY A 67 -1.36 -1.66 -7.59
C GLY A 67 -2.53 -1.54 -8.56
N ASP A 68 -3.56 -2.36 -8.42
CA ASP A 68 -4.75 -2.41 -9.29
C ASP A 68 -5.95 -1.68 -8.68
N SER A 69 -5.90 -1.38 -7.38
CA SER A 69 -6.96 -0.69 -6.66
C SER A 69 -6.91 0.83 -6.88
N ALA A 70 -8.07 1.45 -6.94
CA ALA A 70 -8.19 2.90 -6.80
C ALA A 70 -7.97 3.30 -5.34
N CYS A 71 -7.21 4.38 -5.10
CA CYS A 71 -6.90 4.86 -3.76
C CYS A 71 -7.25 6.32 -3.59
N VAL A 72 -7.73 6.68 -2.41
CA VAL A 72 -8.11 8.05 -2.04
C VAL A 72 -7.20 8.59 -0.96
N LEU A 73 -6.73 9.82 -1.12
CA LEU A 73 -5.92 10.55 -0.15
C LEU A 73 -6.48 11.97 0.03
N PRO A 74 -6.78 12.40 1.27
CA PRO A 74 -6.78 11.61 2.51
C PRO A 74 -7.83 10.51 2.50
N SER A 75 -7.72 9.53 3.40
CA SER A 75 -8.74 8.50 3.62
C SER A 75 -10.11 9.13 3.86
N PHE A 76 -11.17 8.53 3.31
CA PHE A 76 -12.51 9.12 3.30
C PHE A 76 -13.48 8.48 4.30
N SER A 77 -13.29 7.21 4.67
CA SER A 77 -14.17 6.50 5.58
C SER A 77 -13.53 6.18 6.95
N LEU A 78 -12.20 6.28 7.07
CA LEU A 78 -11.48 5.92 8.29
C LEU A 78 -11.77 6.89 9.42
N SER A 79 -11.97 6.36 10.62
CA SER A 79 -12.06 7.17 11.84
C SER A 79 -10.71 7.82 12.19
N TYR A 80 -10.76 8.91 12.95
CA TYR A 80 -9.54 9.54 13.47
C TYR A 80 -8.68 8.57 14.30
N ASP A 81 -9.32 7.66 15.05
CA ASP A 81 -8.63 6.66 15.89
C ASP A 81 -7.89 5.65 15.00
N HIS A 82 -8.50 5.18 13.91
CA HIS A 82 -7.83 4.31 12.94
C HIS A 82 -6.66 5.01 12.28
N VAL A 83 -6.82 6.25 11.81
CA VAL A 83 -5.74 7.02 11.20
C VAL A 83 -4.57 7.22 12.17
N ALA A 84 -4.86 7.56 13.43
CA ALA A 84 -3.83 7.73 14.45
C ALA A 84 -3.10 6.41 14.78
N LEU A 85 -3.84 5.31 14.87
CA LEU A 85 -3.28 3.98 15.13
C LEU A 85 -2.39 3.51 13.97
N ILE A 86 -2.84 3.68 12.72
CA ILE A 86 -2.07 3.36 11.52
C ILE A 86 -0.76 4.17 11.49
N ALA A 87 -0.84 5.47 11.74
CA ALA A 87 0.34 6.33 11.77
C ALA A 87 1.34 5.87 12.84
N ALA A 88 0.87 5.60 14.06
CA ALA A 88 1.71 5.14 15.16
C ALA A 88 2.38 3.79 14.85
N GLN A 89 1.65 2.85 14.23
CA GLN A 89 2.22 1.57 13.82
C GLN A 89 3.24 1.72 12.69
N ALA A 90 2.96 2.57 11.70
CA ALA A 90 3.90 2.86 10.62
C ALA A 90 5.22 3.44 11.15
N GLU A 91 5.15 4.38 12.10
CA GLU A 91 6.33 4.90 12.77
C GLU A 91 7.11 3.85 13.55
N ALA A 92 6.40 3.00 14.32
CA ALA A 92 7.02 1.94 15.10
C ALA A 92 7.74 0.93 14.19
N LEU A 93 7.11 0.53 13.08
CA LEU A 93 7.70 -0.36 12.08
C LEU A 93 8.95 0.24 11.43
N ALA A 94 8.89 1.52 11.05
CA ALA A 94 10.04 2.20 10.44
C ALA A 94 11.25 2.22 11.38
N ARG A 95 11.02 2.48 12.68
CA ARG A 95 12.07 2.48 13.71
C ARG A 95 12.63 1.08 13.97
N GLU A 96 11.76 0.08 14.12
CA GLU A 96 12.17 -1.31 14.40
C GLU A 96 12.97 -1.89 13.24
N LEU A 97 12.53 -1.65 12.02
CA LEU A 97 13.21 -2.08 10.79
C LEU A 97 14.41 -1.20 10.42
N LYS A 98 14.67 -0.13 11.18
CA LYS A 98 15.76 0.83 10.94
C LYS A 98 15.77 1.38 9.53
N VAL A 99 14.60 1.74 9.04
CA VAL A 99 14.42 2.22 7.67
C VAL A 99 15.12 3.57 7.50
N VAL A 100 15.89 3.69 6.41
CA VAL A 100 16.46 4.96 5.92
C VAL A 100 16.03 5.14 4.48
N GLY A 101 15.13 6.07 4.24
CA GLY A 101 14.46 6.29 2.95
C GLY A 101 12.96 6.03 3.01
N LEU A 102 12.39 5.60 1.90
CA LEU A 102 10.95 5.32 1.79
C LEU A 102 10.59 3.93 2.30
N MET A 103 9.41 3.84 2.86
CA MET A 103 8.75 2.60 3.27
C MET A 103 7.28 2.67 2.87
N ASN A 104 6.75 1.57 2.34
CA ASN A 104 5.33 1.37 2.10
C ASN A 104 4.82 0.24 3.00
N ILE A 105 3.64 0.42 3.55
CA ILE A 105 2.99 -0.56 4.41
C ILE A 105 1.55 -0.74 3.92
N GLN A 106 1.12 -1.99 3.82
CA GLN A 106 -0.26 -2.35 3.54
C GLN A 106 -0.93 -2.84 4.80
N PHE A 107 -2.03 -2.20 5.13
CA PHE A 107 -2.90 -2.57 6.25
C PHE A 107 -4.26 -3.03 5.73
N ALA A 108 -4.95 -3.82 6.55
CA ALA A 108 -6.37 -4.10 6.40
C ALA A 108 -7.09 -3.83 7.71
N ILE A 109 -8.30 -3.27 7.61
CA ILE A 109 -9.18 -3.01 8.75
C ILE A 109 -10.43 -3.87 8.60
N LYS A 110 -10.72 -4.67 9.63
CA LYS A 110 -11.95 -5.45 9.70
C LYS A 110 -12.63 -5.20 11.04
N GLY A 111 -13.75 -4.47 11.02
CA GLY A 111 -14.35 -3.95 12.23
C GLY A 111 -13.41 -2.98 12.95
N ASP A 112 -13.08 -3.28 14.21
CA ASP A 112 -12.14 -2.47 15.00
C ASP A 112 -10.69 -2.99 14.95
N ASP A 113 -10.47 -4.13 14.29
CA ASP A 113 -9.16 -4.77 14.23
C ASP A 113 -8.34 -4.26 13.04
N LEU A 114 -7.10 -3.87 13.33
CA LEU A 114 -6.10 -3.47 12.34
C LEU A 114 -5.09 -4.61 12.12
N TYR A 115 -4.91 -4.99 10.87
CA TYR A 115 -3.98 -6.02 10.43
C TYR A 115 -2.88 -5.41 9.56
N ILE A 116 -1.65 -5.90 9.70
CA ILE A 116 -0.55 -5.60 8.78
C ILE A 116 -0.49 -6.72 7.75
N LEU A 117 -0.62 -6.38 6.48
CA LEU A 117 -0.53 -7.33 5.38
C LEU A 117 0.91 -7.46 4.88
N GLU A 118 1.56 -6.32 4.61
CA GLU A 118 2.89 -6.28 4.04
C GLU A 118 3.65 -5.02 4.47
N VAL A 119 4.96 -5.14 4.65
CA VAL A 119 5.87 -4.01 4.90
C VAL A 119 6.99 -4.04 3.86
N ASN A 120 7.10 -2.99 3.09
CA ASN A 120 8.06 -2.82 2.02
C ASN A 120 9.04 -1.67 2.34
N PRO A 121 10.24 -1.91 2.89
CA PRO A 121 11.23 -0.87 3.17
C PRO A 121 11.93 -0.42 1.87
N ARG A 122 11.16 0.10 0.95
CA ARG A 122 11.55 0.59 -0.38
C ARG A 122 10.53 1.59 -0.89
N ALA A 123 10.84 2.27 -1.99
CA ALA A 123 9.87 3.09 -2.71
C ALA A 123 8.70 2.22 -3.23
N SER A 124 7.50 2.76 -3.14
CA SER A 124 6.27 2.19 -3.66
C SER A 124 5.92 2.78 -5.03
N ARG A 125 4.93 2.19 -5.69
CA ARG A 125 4.30 2.79 -6.89
C ARG A 125 3.45 4.00 -6.52
N THR A 126 2.91 4.05 -5.29
CA THR A 126 2.10 5.15 -4.78
C THR A 126 2.91 6.37 -4.35
N ALA A 127 4.23 6.25 -4.11
CA ALA A 127 5.06 7.37 -3.70
C ALA A 127 4.99 8.60 -4.64
N PRO A 128 4.97 8.47 -5.99
CA PRO A 128 4.76 9.61 -6.87
C PRO A 128 3.36 10.25 -6.75
N PHE A 129 2.33 9.43 -6.52
CA PHE A 129 0.97 9.90 -6.26
C PHE A 129 0.91 10.71 -4.97
N VAL A 130 1.39 10.14 -3.85
CA VAL A 130 1.43 10.82 -2.55
C VAL A 130 2.24 12.11 -2.63
N SER A 131 3.39 12.08 -3.31
CA SER A 131 4.24 13.24 -3.51
C SER A 131 3.49 14.40 -4.21
N LYS A 132 2.73 14.09 -5.26
CA LYS A 132 1.93 15.09 -5.99
C LYS A 132 0.74 15.57 -5.17
N ALA A 133 0.03 14.65 -4.51
CA ALA A 133 -1.14 14.96 -3.72
C ALA A 133 -0.82 15.84 -2.51
N THR A 134 0.29 15.59 -1.84
CA THR A 134 0.72 16.34 -0.65
C THR A 134 1.59 17.55 -0.97
N GLY A 135 2.17 17.61 -2.16
CA GLY A 135 3.15 18.64 -2.55
C GLY A 135 4.55 18.43 -1.96
N VAL A 136 4.77 17.33 -1.24
CA VAL A 136 6.07 16.97 -0.65
C VAL A 136 6.86 16.12 -1.64
N PRO A 137 8.06 16.53 -2.08
CA PRO A 137 8.83 15.81 -3.09
C PRO A 137 9.52 14.55 -2.51
N LEU A 138 8.72 13.53 -2.16
CA LEU A 138 9.17 12.34 -1.44
C LEU A 138 10.38 11.63 -2.07
N PRO A 139 10.45 11.39 -3.41
CA PRO A 139 11.62 10.71 -3.97
C PRO A 139 12.91 11.53 -3.84
N TYR A 140 12.80 12.87 -3.96
CA TYR A 140 13.94 13.76 -3.74
C TYR A 140 14.39 13.71 -2.27
N MET A 141 13.44 13.84 -1.34
CA MET A 141 13.76 13.80 0.10
C MET A 141 14.35 12.46 0.52
N ALA A 142 13.80 11.34 0.02
CA ALA A 142 14.36 10.03 0.28
C ALA A 142 15.82 9.92 -0.18
N THR A 143 16.13 10.46 -1.35
CA THR A 143 17.51 10.51 -1.84
C THR A 143 18.40 11.33 -0.92
N GLN A 144 17.94 12.49 -0.45
CA GLN A 144 18.70 13.33 0.49
C GLN A 144 18.94 12.64 1.84
N VAL A 145 17.90 11.94 2.35
CA VAL A 145 18.01 11.15 3.60
C VAL A 145 19.01 10.01 3.43
N MET A 146 18.97 9.29 2.32
CA MET A 146 19.94 8.23 2.02
C MET A 146 21.38 8.75 1.87
N LEU A 147 21.55 10.04 1.54
CA LEU A 147 22.83 10.75 1.49
C LEU A 147 23.24 11.35 2.84
N GLY A 148 22.45 11.10 3.91
CA GLY A 148 22.79 11.46 5.29
C GLY A 148 22.13 12.73 5.82
N LYS A 149 21.21 13.36 5.10
CA LYS A 149 20.40 14.46 5.66
C LYS A 149 19.33 13.92 6.60
N THR A 150 18.98 14.73 7.59
CA THR A 150 17.90 14.42 8.53
C THR A 150 16.56 14.97 8.03
N LEU A 151 15.48 14.43 8.57
CA LEU A 151 14.13 14.96 8.29
C LEU A 151 13.94 16.36 8.86
N ASP A 152 14.61 16.69 9.97
CA ASP A 152 14.61 18.06 10.53
C ASP A 152 15.23 19.07 9.55
N GLU A 153 16.30 18.70 8.85
CA GLU A 153 16.94 19.59 7.84
C GLU A 153 16.07 19.75 6.59
N LEU A 154 15.25 18.74 6.25
CA LEU A 154 14.42 18.73 5.05
C LEU A 154 13.02 19.29 5.28
N ASP A 155 12.52 19.25 6.50
CA ASP A 155 11.24 19.72 6.98
C ASP A 155 10.02 19.39 6.08
N PRO A 156 9.71 18.10 5.87
CA PRO A 156 8.57 17.71 5.04
C PRO A 156 7.22 18.19 5.61
N TRP A 157 7.15 18.42 6.92
CA TRP A 157 5.92 18.82 7.61
C TRP A 157 5.46 20.20 7.18
N SER A 158 6.39 21.16 7.00
CA SER A 158 6.07 22.52 6.55
C SER A 158 5.66 22.60 5.08
N MET A 159 6.07 21.62 4.26
CA MET A 159 5.77 21.60 2.83
C MET A 159 4.38 21.06 2.49
N ARG A 160 3.78 20.30 3.42
CA ARG A 160 2.52 19.59 3.16
C ARG A 160 1.40 20.57 2.81
N ARG A 161 0.85 20.40 1.64
CA ARG A 161 -0.36 21.09 1.19
C ARG A 161 -1.59 20.27 1.58
N GLY A 162 -2.67 20.94 1.92
CA GLY A 162 -3.96 20.31 2.25
C GLY A 162 -5.10 20.92 1.46
N GLY A 163 -6.32 20.44 1.73
CA GLY A 163 -7.54 21.01 1.17
C GLY A 163 -7.97 20.41 -0.17
N PHE A 164 -7.36 19.30 -0.57
CA PHE A 164 -7.74 18.56 -1.77
C PHE A 164 -7.94 17.09 -1.43
N THR A 165 -8.91 16.47 -2.10
CA THR A 165 -9.02 15.02 -2.19
C THR A 165 -8.41 14.58 -3.51
N CYS A 166 -7.49 13.64 -3.43
CA CYS A 166 -6.81 13.08 -4.59
C CYS A 166 -7.17 11.61 -4.74
N VAL A 167 -7.44 11.18 -5.95
CA VAL A 167 -7.74 9.78 -6.28
C VAL A 167 -6.69 9.28 -7.26
N LYS A 168 -6.09 8.15 -6.93
CA LYS A 168 -5.26 7.36 -7.84
C LYS A 168 -6.13 6.30 -8.49
N GLU A 169 -5.99 6.11 -9.78
CA GLU A 169 -6.61 5.03 -10.54
C GLU A 169 -5.55 4.25 -11.32
N ALA A 170 -5.75 2.93 -11.43
CA ALA A 170 -4.85 2.05 -12.13
C ALA A 170 -5.05 2.10 -13.66
N VAL A 171 -3.96 1.97 -14.42
CA VAL A 171 -4.03 1.78 -15.87
C VAL A 171 -3.98 0.29 -16.17
N LEU A 172 -5.11 -0.26 -16.63
CA LEU A 172 -5.32 -1.67 -16.92
C LEU A 172 -5.39 -1.92 -18.45
N PRO A 173 -4.27 -2.23 -19.13
CA PRO A 173 -4.21 -2.32 -20.58
C PRO A 173 -4.64 -3.70 -21.09
N PHE A 174 -5.77 -4.25 -20.64
CA PHE A 174 -6.25 -5.60 -21.01
C PHE A 174 -6.33 -5.84 -22.51
N GLN A 175 -6.67 -4.80 -23.29
CA GLN A 175 -6.74 -4.91 -24.75
C GLN A 175 -5.39 -5.23 -25.39
N ARG A 176 -4.28 -4.98 -24.73
CA ARG A 176 -2.92 -5.26 -25.23
C ARG A 176 -2.44 -6.66 -24.87
N PHE A 177 -3.13 -7.35 -23.99
CA PHE A 177 -2.76 -8.67 -23.46
C PHE A 177 -3.91 -9.66 -23.66
N PRO A 178 -4.11 -10.19 -24.89
CA PRO A 178 -5.18 -11.17 -25.14
C PRO A 178 -5.00 -12.41 -24.28
N GLY A 179 -6.10 -12.89 -23.67
CA GLY A 179 -6.11 -14.08 -22.83
C GLY A 179 -5.79 -13.86 -21.36
N VAL A 180 -5.53 -12.62 -20.94
CA VAL A 180 -5.44 -12.27 -19.52
C VAL A 180 -6.85 -12.10 -18.95
N ASP A 181 -7.07 -12.65 -17.76
CA ASP A 181 -8.32 -12.45 -17.05
C ASP A 181 -8.49 -10.97 -16.70
N ILE A 182 -9.70 -10.46 -16.95
CA ILE A 182 -10.07 -9.08 -16.64
C ILE A 182 -10.58 -8.91 -15.21
N ILE A 183 -10.82 -10.02 -14.51
CA ILE A 183 -11.24 -10.01 -13.11
C ILE A 183 -10.00 -9.68 -12.27
N LEU A 184 -10.09 -8.62 -11.47
CA LEU A 184 -9.04 -8.21 -10.57
C LEU A 184 -8.98 -9.17 -9.37
N GLY A 185 -7.78 -9.41 -8.90
CA GLY A 185 -7.51 -10.33 -7.80
C GLY A 185 -6.17 -10.02 -7.14
N PRO A 186 -5.57 -11.00 -6.44
CA PRO A 186 -4.35 -10.78 -5.68
C PRO A 186 -3.09 -10.59 -6.54
N GLU A 187 -3.16 -10.85 -7.85
CA GLU A 187 -2.04 -10.63 -8.79
C GLU A 187 -2.19 -9.28 -9.51
N MET A 188 -1.09 -8.57 -9.66
CA MET A 188 -1.08 -7.24 -10.28
C MET A 188 -1.18 -7.31 -11.81
N HIS A 189 -2.12 -6.56 -12.39
CA HIS A 189 -2.33 -6.42 -13.84
C HIS A 189 -2.05 -5.02 -14.38
N SER A 190 -2.00 -4.02 -13.51
CA SER A 190 -1.79 -2.62 -13.89
C SER A 190 -0.38 -2.36 -14.40
N THR A 191 -0.26 -1.44 -15.35
CA THR A 191 1.02 -1.01 -15.94
C THR A 191 1.36 0.46 -15.67
N GLY A 192 0.47 1.19 -15.02
CA GLY A 192 0.64 2.59 -14.70
C GLY A 192 -0.48 3.10 -13.82
N GLU A 193 -0.42 4.39 -13.51
CA GLU A 193 -1.37 5.08 -12.65
C GLU A 193 -1.71 6.44 -13.22
N VAL A 194 -2.94 6.89 -12.96
CA VAL A 194 -3.42 8.25 -13.21
C VAL A 194 -3.91 8.85 -11.90
N MET A 195 -3.97 10.18 -11.83
CA MET A 195 -4.43 10.90 -10.65
C MET A 195 -5.50 11.93 -11.04
N GLY A 196 -6.60 11.93 -10.30
CA GLY A 196 -7.58 12.99 -10.23
C GLY A 196 -7.41 13.81 -8.94
N MET A 197 -7.89 15.06 -8.93
CA MET A 197 -7.88 15.93 -7.77
C MET A 197 -9.14 16.79 -7.75
N GLY A 198 -9.80 16.85 -6.60
CA GLY A 198 -11.01 17.62 -6.34
C GLY A 198 -10.96 18.34 -5.00
N SER A 199 -12.00 19.15 -4.70
CA SER A 199 -12.18 19.82 -3.40
C SER A 199 -12.73 18.88 -2.32
N ASP A 200 -13.38 17.81 -2.73
CA ASP A 200 -14.05 16.81 -1.91
C ASP A 200 -14.02 15.45 -2.62
N PHE A 201 -14.46 14.41 -1.90
CA PHE A 201 -14.62 13.06 -2.40
C PHE A 201 -16.00 12.86 -2.99
#